data_ddd4735289c041fd3197e3b6a1333421
#
_entry.id   ddd4735289c041fd3197e3b6a1333421
#
_cell.length_a   1.000
_cell.length_b   1.000
_cell.length_c   1.000
_cell.angle_alpha   90.00
_cell.angle_beta   90.00
_cell.angle_gamma   90.00
#
_symmetry.space_group_name_H-M   'P 1'
#
loop_
_entity.id
_entity.type
_entity.pdbx_description
1 polymer ?
#
loop_
_entity_poly.entity_id
_entity_poly.type
_entity_poly.pdbx_seq_one_letter_code
_entity_poly.pdbx_strand_id
1 'polypeptide(L)'
;MRALVVYESMFGNTHRMAEAIAEGLSAAIPTSVLPVGSADQDALAAADLLVAGGPTHVHGMSREATRAEAVRWAGAPESDLTLEPSASRDGIREWMESADNLPGLFAAFDTRADAFKWLTGSAAGQIAKVLRRRGSKQVVPPGTFLAPDNDADGTEVDRAREWGRALGEAALAARGVTASAG
;
A
#
# COMPACT_ATOMS: atom_id res chain seq x y z
N MET A 1 5.50 -15.35 -12.17
CA MET A 1 4.91 -14.58 -11.08
C MET A 1 4.91 -13.11 -11.48
N ARG A 2 3.81 -12.41 -11.24
CA ARG A 2 3.66 -10.95 -11.44
C ARG A 2 3.16 -10.33 -10.15
N ALA A 3 3.61 -9.15 -9.84
CA ALA A 3 3.15 -8.39 -8.68
C ALA A 3 2.38 -7.14 -9.11
N LEU A 4 1.36 -6.79 -8.31
CA LEU A 4 0.61 -5.55 -8.44
C LEU A 4 0.69 -4.80 -7.10
N VAL A 5 1.22 -3.59 -7.14
CA VAL A 5 1.20 -2.66 -6.01
C VAL A 5 0.00 -1.72 -6.18
N VAL A 6 -0.93 -1.77 -5.24
CA VAL A 6 -2.11 -0.90 -5.22
C VAL A 6 -2.03 0.04 -4.02
N TYR A 7 -2.18 1.32 -4.27
CA TYR A 7 -2.04 2.32 -3.21
C TYR A 7 -3.15 3.38 -3.23
N GLU A 8 -3.47 3.85 -2.03
CA GLU A 8 -4.17 5.12 -1.82
C GLU A 8 -3.15 6.17 -1.37
N SER A 9 -3.21 7.37 -1.95
CA SER A 9 -2.37 8.49 -1.53
C SER A 9 -3.15 9.79 -1.55
N MET A 10 -2.97 10.62 -0.52
CA MET A 10 -3.60 11.94 -0.43
C MET A 10 -2.66 13.05 -0.90
N PHE A 11 -1.41 13.03 -0.46
CA PHE A 11 -0.41 14.09 -0.65
C PHE A 11 0.90 13.57 -1.28
N GLY A 12 0.89 12.40 -1.93
CA GLY A 12 2.04 11.84 -2.63
C GLY A 12 2.95 10.94 -1.80
N ASN A 13 2.95 11.01 -0.47
CA ASN A 13 3.86 10.22 0.36
C ASN A 13 3.67 8.71 0.19
N THR A 14 2.43 8.23 0.22
CA THR A 14 2.15 6.79 0.01
C THR A 14 2.47 6.36 -1.41
N HIS A 15 2.22 7.21 -2.40
CA HIS A 15 2.60 6.99 -3.79
C HIS A 15 4.11 6.78 -3.92
N ARG A 16 4.91 7.70 -3.36
CA ARG A 16 6.37 7.62 -3.35
C ARG A 16 6.89 6.32 -2.72
N MET A 17 6.28 5.87 -1.61
CA MET A 17 6.62 4.59 -0.99
C MET A 17 6.20 3.41 -1.87
N ALA A 18 5.03 3.46 -2.52
CA ALA A 18 4.57 2.42 -3.44
C ALA A 18 5.54 2.22 -4.62
N GLU A 19 6.02 3.31 -5.21
CA GLU A 19 7.03 3.28 -6.28
C GLU A 19 8.35 2.68 -5.79
N ALA A 20 8.84 3.08 -4.62
CA ALA A 20 10.07 2.53 -4.06
C ALA A 20 9.96 1.03 -3.74
N ILE A 21 8.81 0.59 -3.19
CA ILE A 21 8.51 -0.83 -2.97
C ILE A 21 8.54 -1.59 -4.31
N ALA A 22 7.89 -1.05 -5.33
CA ALA A 22 7.82 -1.67 -6.64
C ALA A 22 9.20 -1.73 -7.32
N GLU A 23 10.02 -0.70 -7.18
CA GLU A 23 11.41 -0.70 -7.67
C GLU A 23 12.20 -1.85 -7.04
N GLY A 24 12.14 -1.99 -5.71
CA GLY A 24 12.80 -3.08 -5.01
C GLY A 24 12.28 -4.46 -5.41
N LEU A 25 10.96 -4.61 -5.53
CA LEU A 25 10.29 -5.85 -5.90
C LEU A 25 10.58 -6.26 -7.35
N SER A 26 10.71 -5.28 -8.26
CA SER A 26 10.98 -5.49 -9.68
C SER A 26 12.33 -6.16 -9.96
N ALA A 27 13.24 -6.14 -9.00
CA ALA A 27 14.50 -6.90 -9.10
C ALA A 27 14.29 -8.42 -9.19
N ALA A 28 13.17 -8.93 -8.67
CA ALA A 28 12.87 -10.36 -8.60
C ALA A 28 11.57 -10.74 -9.36
N ILE A 29 10.58 -9.84 -9.40
CA ILE A 29 9.23 -10.10 -9.91
C ILE A 29 8.75 -8.92 -10.76
N PRO A 30 8.36 -9.11 -12.03
CA PRO A 30 7.72 -8.06 -12.83
C PRO A 30 6.56 -7.41 -12.06
N THR A 31 6.62 -6.11 -11.85
CA THR A 31 5.75 -5.37 -10.95
C THR A 31 5.09 -4.19 -11.65
N SER A 32 3.80 -4.01 -11.43
CA SER A 32 3.03 -2.83 -11.83
C SER A 32 2.58 -2.06 -10.59
N VAL A 33 2.44 -0.74 -10.72
CA VAL A 33 1.97 0.16 -9.65
C VAL A 33 0.73 0.89 -10.13
N LEU A 34 -0.36 0.83 -9.36
CA LEU A 34 -1.61 1.49 -9.69
C LEU A 34 -2.23 2.17 -8.46
N PRO A 35 -2.77 3.38 -8.59
CA PRO A 35 -3.65 3.93 -7.58
C PRO A 35 -4.95 3.13 -7.52
N VAL A 36 -5.62 3.11 -6.36
CA VAL A 36 -6.87 2.36 -6.13
C VAL A 36 -7.93 2.59 -7.20
N GLY A 37 -8.06 3.80 -7.72
CA GLY A 37 -9.05 4.13 -8.77
C GLY A 37 -8.73 3.57 -10.16
N SER A 38 -7.56 2.96 -10.36
CA SER A 38 -7.11 2.36 -11.64
C SER A 38 -6.84 0.85 -11.52
N ALA A 39 -6.91 0.30 -10.31
CA ALA A 39 -6.67 -1.12 -10.04
C ALA A 39 -7.99 -1.91 -10.21
N ASP A 40 -8.30 -2.26 -11.45
CA ASP A 40 -9.50 -3.00 -11.83
C ASP A 40 -9.35 -4.52 -11.66
N GLN A 41 -10.40 -5.27 -12.03
CA GLN A 41 -10.43 -6.73 -11.90
C GLN A 41 -9.45 -7.42 -12.85
N ASP A 42 -9.18 -6.85 -14.01
CA ASP A 42 -8.22 -7.41 -14.98
C ASP A 42 -6.79 -7.29 -14.45
N ALA A 43 -6.45 -6.16 -13.83
CA ALA A 43 -5.17 -5.97 -13.17
C ALA A 43 -4.96 -6.95 -12.00
N LEU A 44 -6.02 -7.19 -11.20
CA LEU A 44 -6.00 -8.16 -10.11
C LEU A 44 -5.83 -9.59 -10.63
N ALA A 45 -6.58 -9.99 -11.66
CA ALA A 45 -6.53 -11.32 -12.25
C ALA A 45 -5.17 -11.63 -12.89
N ALA A 46 -4.45 -10.61 -13.36
CA ALA A 46 -3.13 -10.76 -13.95
C ALA A 46 -2.00 -10.90 -12.90
N ALA A 47 -2.28 -10.69 -11.62
CA ALA A 47 -1.29 -10.69 -10.54
C ALA A 47 -1.30 -11.99 -9.73
N ASP A 48 -0.12 -12.46 -9.36
CA ASP A 48 0.07 -13.57 -8.41
C ASP A 48 0.29 -13.06 -6.97
N LEU A 49 0.80 -11.83 -6.83
CA LEU A 49 1.09 -11.14 -5.57
C LEU A 49 0.44 -9.76 -5.56
N LEU A 50 -0.38 -9.49 -4.56
CA LEU A 50 -0.92 -8.16 -4.28
C LEU A 50 -0.11 -7.49 -3.17
N VAL A 51 0.34 -6.27 -3.41
CA VAL A 51 0.89 -5.39 -2.37
C VAL A 51 -0.08 -4.21 -2.22
N ALA A 52 -0.78 -4.14 -1.10
CA ALA A 52 -1.79 -3.12 -0.88
C ALA A 52 -1.39 -2.14 0.22
N GLY A 53 -1.53 -0.84 -0.03
CA GLY A 53 -1.12 0.17 0.93
C GLY A 53 -1.93 1.45 0.91
N GLY A 54 -1.84 2.20 2.00
CA GLY A 54 -2.53 3.48 2.15
C GLY A 54 -2.04 4.26 3.35
N PRO A 55 -2.45 5.53 3.47
CA PRO A 55 -2.09 6.35 4.62
C PRO A 55 -2.83 5.88 5.88
N THR A 56 -2.14 5.88 7.01
CA THR A 56 -2.78 5.70 8.31
C THR A 56 -3.42 7.03 8.74
N HIS A 57 -4.74 7.05 8.75
CA HIS A 57 -5.55 8.09 9.37
C HIS A 57 -5.90 7.68 10.81
N VAL A 58 -6.25 8.62 11.65
CA VAL A 58 -6.50 8.58 13.11
C VAL A 58 -6.60 7.19 13.79
N HIS A 59 -7.15 6.16 13.13
CA HIS A 59 -7.30 4.81 13.69
C HIS A 59 -7.11 3.68 12.65
N GLY A 60 -6.51 3.95 11.48
CA GLY A 60 -6.29 2.93 10.45
C GLY A 60 -6.50 3.42 9.02
N MET A 61 -7.14 2.60 8.18
CA MET A 61 -7.44 2.99 6.79
C MET A 61 -8.32 4.24 6.72
N SER A 62 -8.12 5.04 5.68
CA SER A 62 -8.95 6.21 5.39
C SER A 62 -10.45 5.88 5.34
N ARG A 63 -11.25 6.90 5.48
CA ARG A 63 -12.70 6.90 5.25
C ARG A 63 -13.06 8.13 4.44
N GLU A 64 -14.18 8.13 3.78
CA GLU A 64 -14.68 9.29 3.03
C GLU A 64 -14.60 10.59 3.83
N ALA A 65 -15.04 10.58 5.10
CA ALA A 65 -14.96 11.74 5.98
C ALA A 65 -13.53 12.25 6.21
N THR A 66 -12.56 11.35 6.40
CA THR A 66 -11.15 11.74 6.62
C THR A 66 -10.47 12.18 5.32
N ARG A 67 -10.87 11.65 4.19
CA ARG A 67 -10.43 12.15 2.87
C ARG A 67 -10.99 13.53 2.57
N ALA A 68 -12.28 13.75 2.86
CA ALA A 68 -12.91 15.07 2.72
C ALA A 68 -12.25 16.12 3.64
N GLU A 69 -11.79 15.73 4.82
CA GLU A 69 -11.04 16.61 5.71
C GLU A 69 -9.66 16.96 5.14
N ALA A 70 -8.93 16.00 4.58
CA ALA A 70 -7.65 16.24 3.91
C ALA A 70 -7.80 17.19 2.71
N VAL A 71 -8.88 17.08 1.95
CA VAL A 71 -9.21 18.03 0.86
C VAL A 71 -9.40 19.45 1.41
N ARG A 72 -10.10 19.58 2.55
CA ARG A 72 -10.27 20.91 3.18
C ARG A 72 -8.95 21.50 3.68
N TRP A 73 -8.06 20.68 4.23
CA TRP A 73 -6.74 21.13 4.66
C TRP A 73 -5.89 21.63 3.49
N ALA A 74 -5.87 20.90 2.37
CA ALA A 74 -5.16 21.33 1.16
C ALA A 74 -5.74 22.62 0.56
N GLY A 75 -7.04 22.85 0.71
CA GLY A 75 -7.70 24.09 0.23
C GLY A 75 -7.57 25.28 1.17
N ALA A 76 -6.92 25.15 2.32
CA ALA A 76 -6.72 26.27 3.24
C ALA A 76 -5.71 27.29 2.67
N PRO A 77 -5.93 28.61 2.86
CA PRO A 77 -5.10 29.67 2.24
C PRO A 77 -3.60 29.61 2.56
N GLU A 78 -3.23 29.02 3.68
CA GLU A 78 -1.85 28.90 4.17
C GLU A 78 -1.31 27.46 4.01
N SER A 79 -1.97 26.60 3.22
CA SER A 79 -1.57 25.22 3.06
C SER A 79 -0.60 25.04 1.91
N ASP A 80 0.55 24.43 2.19
CA ASP A 80 1.52 23.97 1.17
C ASP A 80 1.20 22.56 0.66
N LEU A 81 0.07 21.96 1.11
CA LEU A 81 -0.30 20.59 0.76
C LEU A 81 -0.88 20.54 -0.66
N THR A 82 -0.32 19.68 -1.50
CA THR A 82 -0.83 19.40 -2.84
C THR A 82 -1.53 18.05 -2.86
N LEU A 83 -2.82 18.05 -3.23
CA LEU A 83 -3.59 16.82 -3.38
C LEU A 83 -3.18 16.04 -4.63
N GLU A 84 -3.08 14.74 -4.49
CA GLU A 84 -3.03 13.82 -5.62
C GLU A 84 -4.35 13.88 -6.43
N PRO A 85 -4.30 13.70 -7.76
CA PRO A 85 -5.51 13.74 -8.60
C PRO A 85 -6.60 12.71 -8.20
N SER A 86 -6.19 11.60 -7.56
CA SER A 86 -7.08 10.53 -7.09
C SER A 86 -7.52 10.67 -5.63
N ALA A 87 -7.04 11.67 -4.90
CA ALA A 87 -7.21 11.80 -3.44
C ALA A 87 -8.66 11.88 -2.95
N SER A 88 -9.58 12.38 -3.78
CA SER A 88 -11.01 12.52 -3.44
C SER A 88 -11.89 11.34 -3.88
N ARG A 89 -11.29 10.33 -4.52
CA ARG A 89 -11.99 9.13 -4.99
C ARG A 89 -12.09 8.07 -3.89
N ASP A 90 -12.60 6.90 -4.24
CA ASP A 90 -12.62 5.75 -3.35
C ASP A 90 -11.23 5.46 -2.78
N GLY A 91 -11.19 5.14 -1.48
CA GLY A 91 -9.96 4.76 -0.82
C GLY A 91 -9.69 3.27 -0.88
N ILE A 92 -8.60 2.85 -0.25
CA ILE A 92 -8.17 1.44 -0.20
C ILE A 92 -9.24 0.55 0.45
N ARG A 93 -10.04 1.10 1.38
CA ARG A 93 -11.13 0.37 2.06
C ARG A 93 -12.23 -0.02 1.08
N GLU A 94 -12.80 0.98 0.40
CA GLU A 94 -13.90 0.80 -0.56
C GLU A 94 -13.44 -0.07 -1.74
N TRP A 95 -12.22 0.15 -2.21
CA TRP A 95 -11.62 -0.69 -3.24
C TRP A 95 -11.52 -2.16 -2.81
N MET A 96 -11.05 -2.45 -1.59
CA MET A 96 -10.99 -3.83 -1.11
C MET A 96 -12.38 -4.47 -0.91
N GLU A 97 -13.41 -3.68 -0.62
CA GLU A 97 -14.78 -4.18 -0.50
C GLU A 97 -15.35 -4.58 -1.87
N SER A 98 -14.99 -3.86 -2.94
CA SER A 98 -15.44 -4.12 -4.31
C SER A 98 -14.55 -5.09 -5.11
N ALA A 99 -13.31 -5.34 -4.66
CA ALA A 99 -12.37 -6.20 -5.36
C ALA A 99 -12.78 -7.67 -5.26
N ASP A 100 -12.90 -8.35 -6.39
CA ASP A 100 -13.11 -9.80 -6.47
C ASP A 100 -11.80 -10.50 -6.88
N ASN A 101 -11.75 -11.82 -6.74
CA ASN A 101 -10.64 -12.65 -7.24
C ASN A 101 -9.24 -12.15 -6.83
N LEU A 102 -9.08 -11.83 -5.54
CA LEU A 102 -7.80 -11.37 -5.01
C LEU A 102 -6.68 -12.41 -5.23
N PRO A 103 -5.45 -11.97 -5.53
CA PRO A 103 -4.28 -12.85 -5.61
C PRO A 103 -4.11 -13.70 -4.35
N GLY A 104 -3.64 -14.95 -4.52
CA GLY A 104 -3.45 -15.89 -3.41
C GLY A 104 -2.37 -15.48 -2.41
N LEU A 105 -1.43 -14.60 -2.82
CA LEU A 105 -0.38 -14.04 -1.97
C LEU A 105 -0.55 -12.54 -1.83
N PHE A 106 -0.25 -12.00 -0.64
CA PHE A 106 -0.27 -10.56 -0.41
C PHE A 106 0.79 -10.08 0.57
N ALA A 107 1.08 -8.79 0.48
CA ALA A 107 1.73 -7.97 1.50
C ALA A 107 0.94 -6.67 1.71
N ALA A 108 1.12 -6.03 2.86
CA ALA A 108 0.45 -4.76 3.16
C ALA A 108 1.46 -3.74 3.68
N PHE A 109 1.26 -2.47 3.36
CA PHE A 109 2.08 -1.38 3.89
C PHE A 109 1.22 -0.17 4.25
N ASP A 110 1.76 0.71 5.09
CA ASP A 110 1.18 2.01 5.35
C ASP A 110 2.24 3.12 5.45
N THR A 111 1.77 4.34 5.24
CA THR A 111 2.51 5.54 5.60
C THR A 111 1.80 6.25 6.74
N ARG A 112 2.57 6.90 7.61
CA ARG A 112 2.03 7.68 8.72
C ARG A 112 2.94 8.85 9.05
N ALA A 113 2.35 9.91 9.59
CA ALA A 113 3.11 10.99 10.20
C ALA A 113 3.91 10.49 11.41
N ASP A 114 5.04 11.14 11.71
CA ASP A 114 5.89 10.83 12.87
C ASP A 114 5.25 11.30 14.19
N ALA A 115 3.96 11.04 14.39
CA ALA A 115 3.25 11.32 15.62
C ALA A 115 2.97 10.00 16.35
N PHE A 116 3.02 10.05 17.67
CA PHE A 116 2.76 8.98 18.65
C PHE A 116 2.27 7.63 18.10
N LYS A 117 3.20 6.74 17.85
CA LYS A 117 3.00 5.41 17.21
C LYS A 117 1.90 4.53 17.82
N TRP A 118 1.60 4.70 19.08
CA TRP A 118 0.65 3.85 19.83
C TRP A 118 -0.80 4.36 19.80
N LEU A 119 -1.02 5.63 19.40
CA LEU A 119 -2.36 6.24 19.34
C LEU A 119 -3.05 6.14 17.97
N THR A 120 -2.31 5.87 16.90
CA THR A 120 -2.81 6.07 15.54
C THR A 120 -3.31 4.81 14.83
N GLY A 121 -3.16 3.61 15.43
CA GLY A 121 -3.50 2.37 14.74
C GLY A 121 -2.56 2.07 13.56
N SER A 122 -2.98 1.20 12.64
CA SER A 122 -2.24 0.85 11.43
C SER A 122 -3.19 0.52 10.28
N ALA A 123 -3.06 1.25 9.18
CA ALA A 123 -3.78 0.92 7.95
C ALA A 123 -3.29 -0.41 7.39
N ALA A 124 -1.98 -0.66 7.36
CA ALA A 124 -1.41 -1.93 6.92
C ALA A 124 -1.92 -3.13 7.72
N GLY A 125 -2.05 -2.98 9.03
CA GLY A 125 -2.63 -4.03 9.89
C GLY A 125 -4.09 -4.32 9.56
N GLN A 126 -4.89 -3.31 9.27
CA GLN A 126 -6.30 -3.47 8.87
C GLN A 126 -6.41 -4.07 7.46
N ILE A 127 -5.60 -3.62 6.49
CA ILE A 127 -5.51 -4.19 5.15
C ILE A 127 -5.16 -5.68 5.25
N ALA A 128 -4.12 -6.03 6.00
CA ALA A 128 -3.70 -7.42 6.18
C ALA A 128 -4.80 -8.29 6.81
N LYS A 129 -5.56 -7.75 7.76
CA LYS A 129 -6.70 -8.46 8.37
C LYS A 129 -7.80 -8.74 7.36
N VAL A 130 -8.13 -7.79 6.48
CA VAL A 130 -9.15 -7.96 5.44
C VAL A 130 -8.69 -9.02 4.43
N LEU A 131 -7.48 -8.90 3.89
CA LEU A 131 -6.96 -9.80 2.86
C LEU A 131 -6.85 -11.25 3.37
N ARG A 132 -6.39 -11.45 4.63
CA ARG A 132 -6.39 -12.78 5.25
C ARG A 132 -7.79 -13.38 5.39
N ARG A 133 -8.80 -12.59 5.78
CA ARG A 133 -10.20 -13.04 5.88
C ARG A 133 -10.78 -13.44 4.53
N ARG A 134 -10.26 -12.87 3.46
CA ARG A 134 -10.65 -13.17 2.08
C ARG A 134 -9.84 -14.32 1.45
N GLY A 135 -9.01 -15.00 2.25
CA GLY A 135 -8.31 -16.23 1.87
C GLY A 135 -6.92 -16.03 1.28
N SER A 136 -6.43 -14.79 1.13
CA SER A 136 -5.07 -14.54 0.68
C SER A 136 -4.04 -14.79 1.80
N LYS A 137 -2.88 -15.34 1.46
CA LYS A 137 -1.78 -15.64 2.39
C LYS A 137 -0.79 -14.49 2.44
N GLN A 138 -0.52 -14.01 3.64
CA GLN A 138 0.47 -12.97 3.87
C GLN A 138 1.90 -13.52 3.71
N VAL A 139 2.73 -12.80 2.93
CA VAL A 139 4.11 -13.23 2.61
C VAL A 139 5.11 -12.72 3.65
N VAL A 140 5.03 -11.44 4.01
CA VAL A 140 5.90 -10.79 5.01
C VAL A 140 5.07 -9.98 6.00
N PRO A 141 5.60 -9.63 7.20
CA PRO A 141 4.95 -8.68 8.09
C PRO A 141 4.63 -7.36 7.38
N PRO A 142 3.58 -6.62 7.83
CA PRO A 142 3.24 -5.33 7.23
C PRO A 142 4.40 -4.34 7.32
N GLY A 143 4.66 -3.63 6.21
CA GLY A 143 5.59 -2.51 6.17
C GLY A 143 4.94 -1.24 6.73
N THR A 144 5.69 -0.47 7.52
CA THR A 144 5.27 0.85 7.97
C THR A 144 6.38 1.85 7.69
N PHE A 145 6.04 2.92 6.97
CA PHE A 145 6.97 3.96 6.57
C PHE A 145 6.52 5.30 7.13
N LEU A 146 7.47 6.09 7.60
CA LEU A 146 7.16 7.44 7.99
C LEU A 146 6.94 8.28 6.73
N ALA A 147 5.98 9.18 6.80
CA ALA A 147 5.75 10.22 5.81
C ALA A 147 6.23 11.54 6.43
N PRO A 148 7.53 11.80 6.46
CA PRO A 148 8.04 13.05 6.96
C PRO A 148 7.64 14.14 5.96
N ASP A 149 7.26 15.30 6.46
CA ASP A 149 7.09 16.50 5.64
C ASP A 149 8.41 16.87 4.92
N ASN A 150 9.52 16.25 5.36
CA ASN A 150 10.85 16.39 4.81
C ASN A 150 11.63 15.06 4.90
N ASP A 151 11.33 14.08 4.04
CA ASP A 151 12.26 12.96 3.77
C ASP A 151 13.40 13.47 2.86
N ALA A 152 14.08 14.51 3.33
CA ALA A 152 15.13 15.19 2.58
C ALA A 152 16.36 14.30 2.35
N ASP A 153 16.56 13.28 3.21
CA ASP A 153 17.65 12.31 3.11
C ASP A 153 17.26 11.01 2.39
N GLY A 154 15.99 10.82 2.07
CA GLY A 154 15.48 9.64 1.35
C GLY A 154 15.51 8.32 2.14
N THR A 155 15.79 8.34 3.44
CA THR A 155 15.94 7.13 4.27
C THR A 155 14.72 6.22 4.24
N GLU A 156 13.50 6.78 4.30
CA GLU A 156 12.27 5.99 4.27
C GLU A 156 12.00 5.39 2.88
N VAL A 157 12.40 6.08 1.81
CA VAL A 157 12.34 5.56 0.44
C VAL A 157 13.28 4.38 0.27
N ASP A 158 14.50 4.47 0.79
CA ASP A 158 15.47 3.37 0.74
C ASP A 158 14.99 2.16 1.56
N ARG A 159 14.40 2.39 2.74
CA ARG A 159 13.75 1.33 3.54
C ARG A 159 12.60 0.66 2.79
N ALA A 160 11.79 1.44 2.09
CA ALA A 160 10.67 0.91 1.30
C ALA A 160 11.18 0.05 0.13
N ARG A 161 12.25 0.49 -0.56
CA ARG A 161 12.90 -0.25 -1.62
C ARG A 161 13.50 -1.57 -1.11
N GLU A 162 14.18 -1.54 0.03
CA GLU A 162 14.75 -2.74 0.64
C GLU A 162 13.67 -3.73 1.10
N TRP A 163 12.59 -3.23 1.71
CA TRP A 163 11.43 -4.06 2.05
C TRP A 163 10.81 -4.72 0.80
N GLY A 164 10.75 -3.99 -0.34
CA GLY A 164 10.30 -4.54 -1.62
C GLY A 164 11.18 -5.68 -2.12
N ARG A 165 12.51 -5.58 -2.00
CA ARG A 165 13.45 -6.67 -2.35
C ARG A 165 13.22 -7.91 -1.49
N ALA A 166 13.17 -7.74 -0.18
CA ALA A 166 12.92 -8.83 0.76
C ALA A 166 11.55 -9.51 0.51
N LEU A 167 10.53 -8.71 0.17
CA LEU A 167 9.21 -9.23 -0.23
C LEU A 167 9.30 -10.10 -1.48
N GLY A 168 10.07 -9.68 -2.50
CA GLY A 168 10.25 -10.45 -3.74
C GLY A 168 10.85 -11.83 -3.48
N GLU A 169 11.92 -11.89 -2.70
CA GLU A 169 12.57 -13.13 -2.29
C GLU A 169 11.61 -14.05 -1.52
N ALA A 170 10.90 -13.50 -0.54
CA ALA A 170 9.94 -14.25 0.28
C ALA A 170 8.75 -14.77 -0.55
N ALA A 171 8.27 -14.00 -1.53
CA ALA A 171 7.16 -14.39 -2.40
C ALA A 171 7.55 -15.54 -3.34
N LEU A 172 8.74 -15.51 -3.91
CA LEU A 172 9.28 -16.60 -4.73
C LEU A 172 9.45 -17.88 -3.91
N ALA A 173 9.98 -17.78 -2.69
CA ALA A 173 10.10 -18.92 -1.77
C ALA A 173 8.74 -19.50 -1.39
N ALA A 174 7.75 -18.65 -1.09
CA ALA A 174 6.40 -19.11 -0.76
C ALA A 174 5.72 -19.85 -1.92
N ARG A 175 5.96 -19.43 -3.17
CA ARG A 175 5.45 -20.11 -4.36
C ARG A 175 6.14 -21.47 -4.60
N GLY A 176 7.44 -21.55 -4.38
CA GLY A 176 8.20 -22.81 -4.52
C GLY A 176 7.73 -23.92 -3.58
N VAL A 177 7.35 -23.57 -2.35
CA VAL A 177 6.80 -24.52 -1.36
C VAL A 177 5.43 -25.05 -1.79
N THR A 178 4.56 -24.22 -2.38
CA THR A 178 3.24 -24.67 -2.87
C THR A 178 3.34 -25.57 -4.11
N ALA A 179 4.30 -25.35 -4.98
CA ALA A 179 4.54 -26.18 -6.17
C ALA A 179 5.13 -27.57 -5.82
N SER A 180 5.79 -27.70 -4.66
CA SER A 180 6.40 -28.96 -4.20
C SER A 180 5.46 -29.84 -3.38
N ALA A 181 4.29 -29.31 -2.97
CA ALA A 181 3.29 -30.00 -2.15
C ALA A 181 2.08 -30.53 -2.96
N GLY A 182 2.08 -30.39 -4.28
CA GLY A 182 1.07 -30.89 -5.23
C GLY A 182 1.64 -31.97 -6.11
#